data_e3201104f8c6f9824f69483fef223da5
#
_entry.id   e3201104f8c6f9824f69483fef223da5
#
_cell.length_a   1.000
_cell.length_b   1.000
_cell.length_c   1.000
_cell.angle_alpha   90.00
_cell.angle_beta   90.00
_cell.angle_gamma   90.00
#
_symmetry.space_group_name_H-M   'P 1'
#
loop_
_entity.id
_entity.type
_entity.pdbx_description
1 polymer ?
#
loop_
_entity_poly.entity_id
_entity_poly.type
_entity_poly.pdbx_seq_one_letter_code
_entity_poly.pdbx_strand_id
1 'polypeptide(L)'
;MRFIIFVIDDTSSSATGNEMEAIDAFNDRLVAGGHLVLAAGITDPARATLIDNRDSAGIETTGSLFTTPEHYSGFWIVNAESEVQAITFARDGSAACNRKVELRPFLG
;
A
#
# COMPACT_ATOMS: atom_id res chain seq x y z
N MET A 1 -10.42 8.10 12.53
CA MET A 1 -10.31 6.67 12.17
C MET A 1 -9.11 6.49 11.26
N ARG A 2 -8.34 5.46 11.51
CA ARG A 2 -7.11 5.22 10.74
C ARG A 2 -7.28 4.03 9.82
N PHE A 3 -6.78 4.17 8.59
CA PHE A 3 -6.87 3.15 7.55
C PHE A 3 -5.54 2.99 6.85
N ILE A 4 -5.28 1.81 6.30
CA ILE A 4 -4.19 1.58 5.38
C ILE A 4 -4.75 1.26 4.00
N ILE A 5 -4.14 1.85 2.98
CA ILE A 5 -4.44 1.60 1.57
C ILE A 5 -3.21 0.93 0.98
N PHE A 6 -3.30 -0.37 0.73
CA PHE A 6 -2.21 -1.12 0.09
C PHE A 6 -2.27 -0.93 -1.42
N VAL A 7 -1.13 -0.64 -2.02
CA VAL A 7 -0.98 -0.62 -3.48
C VAL A 7 -0.60 -2.02 -3.94
N ILE A 8 -1.30 -2.53 -4.95
CA ILE A 8 -1.10 -3.88 -5.48
C ILE A 8 -0.52 -3.79 -6.88
N ASP A 9 0.68 -4.34 -7.03
CA ASP A 9 1.28 -4.55 -8.35
C ASP A 9 1.03 -5.98 -8.82
N ASP A 10 1.06 -6.16 -10.13
CA ASP A 10 0.88 -7.47 -10.76
C ASP A 10 1.65 -7.51 -12.09
N THR A 11 1.42 -8.56 -12.88
CA THR A 11 2.08 -8.73 -14.18
C THR A 11 1.40 -7.98 -15.31
N SER A 12 0.25 -7.31 -15.05
CA SER A 12 -0.48 -6.59 -16.10
C SER A 12 0.23 -5.31 -16.53
N SER A 13 1.14 -4.78 -15.68
CA SER A 13 1.88 -3.55 -15.94
C SER A 13 0.94 -2.39 -16.28
N SER A 14 -0.16 -2.24 -15.54
CA SER A 14 -1.11 -1.15 -15.74
C SER A 14 -0.46 0.22 -15.53
N ALA A 15 0.53 0.30 -14.65
CA ALA A 15 1.31 1.51 -14.45
C ALA A 15 2.27 1.73 -15.62
N THR A 16 2.28 2.95 -16.16
CA THR A 16 3.08 3.30 -17.33
C THR A 16 4.41 3.98 -16.99
N GLY A 17 4.64 4.28 -15.71
CA GLY A 17 5.82 5.02 -15.24
C GLY A 17 5.61 6.53 -15.21
N ASN A 18 4.44 7.03 -15.62
CA ASN A 18 4.13 8.47 -15.65
C ASN A 18 3.20 8.90 -14.51
N GLU A 19 3.01 8.06 -13.50
CA GLU A 19 2.05 8.29 -12.43
C GLU A 19 2.56 9.22 -11.34
N MET A 20 3.86 9.53 -11.30
CA MET A 20 4.46 10.25 -10.16
C MET A 20 3.81 11.61 -9.95
N GLU A 21 3.51 12.36 -11.01
CA GLU A 21 2.84 13.65 -10.89
C GLU A 21 1.46 13.54 -10.25
N ALA A 22 0.67 12.54 -10.66
CA ALA A 22 -0.66 12.31 -10.11
C ALA A 22 -0.58 11.83 -8.66
N ILE A 23 0.38 10.97 -8.34
CA ILE A 23 0.63 10.49 -6.97
C ILE A 23 1.02 11.66 -6.07
N ASP A 24 1.93 12.51 -6.52
CA ASP A 24 2.35 13.69 -5.75
C ASP A 24 1.18 14.63 -5.50
N ALA A 25 0.35 14.88 -6.51
CA ALA A 25 -0.84 15.71 -6.35
C ALA A 25 -1.84 15.11 -5.37
N PHE A 26 -2.03 13.80 -5.41
CA PHE A 26 -2.88 13.08 -4.45
C PHE A 26 -2.33 13.20 -3.02
N ASN A 27 -1.03 12.97 -2.86
CA ASN A 27 -0.36 13.11 -1.56
C ASN A 27 -0.50 14.54 -1.01
N ASP A 28 -0.33 15.54 -1.86
CA ASP A 28 -0.46 16.94 -1.47
C ASP A 28 -1.87 17.25 -0.97
N ARG A 29 -2.90 16.71 -1.62
CA ARG A 29 -4.28 16.87 -1.17
C ARG A 29 -4.53 16.22 0.19
N LEU A 30 -3.97 15.03 0.43
CA LEU A 30 -4.07 14.36 1.73
C LEU A 30 -3.37 15.15 2.83
N VAL A 31 -2.19 15.71 2.53
CA VAL A 31 -1.45 16.56 3.47
C VAL A 31 -2.23 17.82 3.79
N ALA A 32 -2.74 18.50 2.76
CA ALA A 32 -3.48 19.75 2.92
C ALA A 32 -4.74 19.56 3.78
N GLY A 33 -5.40 18.42 3.70
CA GLY A 33 -6.56 18.10 4.51
C GLY A 33 -6.24 17.54 5.90
N GLY A 34 -4.95 17.34 6.20
CA GLY A 34 -4.53 16.73 7.47
C GLY A 34 -4.78 15.24 7.58
N HIS A 35 -4.89 14.54 6.45
CA HIS A 35 -5.26 13.14 6.40
C HIS A 35 -4.07 12.18 6.28
N LEU A 36 -2.94 12.62 5.73
CA LEU A 36 -1.81 11.73 5.48
C LEU A 36 -1.00 11.49 6.75
N VAL A 37 -0.83 10.22 7.11
CA VAL A 37 0.08 9.80 8.17
C VAL A 37 1.43 9.37 7.59
N LEU A 38 1.39 8.50 6.57
CA LEU A 38 2.60 7.97 5.93
C LEU A 38 2.24 7.45 4.53
N ALA A 39 3.09 7.77 3.56
CA ALA A 39 3.05 7.16 2.23
C ALA A 39 4.43 6.62 1.90
N ALA A 40 4.51 5.38 1.45
CA ALA A 40 5.79 4.74 1.15
C ALA A 40 5.64 3.64 0.11
N GLY A 41 6.68 3.47 -0.72
CA GLY A 41 6.87 2.28 -1.51
C GLY A 41 7.67 1.25 -0.73
N ILE A 42 7.50 -0.01 -1.06
CA ILE A 42 8.29 -1.11 -0.50
C ILE A 42 8.94 -1.89 -1.64
N THR A 43 9.99 -2.62 -1.30
CA THR A 43 10.76 -3.37 -2.29
C THR A 43 9.98 -4.60 -2.80
N ASP A 44 10.44 -5.15 -3.91
CA ASP A 44 9.94 -6.38 -4.52
C ASP A 44 9.91 -7.53 -3.51
N PRO A 45 8.90 -8.42 -3.58
CA PRO A 45 8.83 -9.61 -2.71
C PRO A 45 10.06 -10.50 -2.72
N ALA A 46 10.83 -10.51 -3.81
CA ALA A 46 12.08 -11.26 -3.87
C ALA A 46 13.12 -10.78 -2.84
N ARG A 47 12.99 -9.56 -2.36
CA ARG A 47 13.88 -8.98 -1.35
C ARG A 47 13.34 -9.13 0.08
N ALA A 48 12.20 -9.76 0.25
CA ALA A 48 11.65 -10.04 1.56
C ALA A 48 12.53 -11.06 2.29
N THR A 49 12.49 -11.02 3.60
CA THR A 49 13.03 -12.08 4.47
C THR A 49 11.86 -12.67 5.22
N LEU A 50 11.61 -13.95 5.00
CA LEU A 50 10.56 -14.68 5.70
C LEU A 50 11.15 -15.28 6.97
N ILE A 51 10.52 -14.97 8.09
CA ILE A 51 11.01 -15.39 9.40
C ILE A 51 9.91 -16.18 10.11
N ASP A 52 10.27 -17.35 10.62
CA ASP A 52 9.43 -18.10 11.53
C ASP A 52 10.26 -18.50 12.74
N ASN A 53 10.05 -17.82 13.84
CA ASN A 53 10.73 -18.09 15.09
C ASN A 53 9.78 -18.57 16.19
N ARG A 54 8.63 -19.10 15.81
CA ARG A 54 7.71 -19.74 16.76
C ARG A 54 8.42 -20.91 17.39
N ASP A 55 8.32 -21.05 18.71
CA ASP A 55 9.02 -22.07 19.48
C ASP A 55 10.53 -22.09 19.22
N SER A 56 11.12 -20.93 18.97
CA SER A 56 12.56 -20.77 18.69
C SER A 56 13.03 -21.58 17.47
N ALA A 57 12.19 -21.72 16.45
CA ALA A 57 12.51 -22.49 15.25
C ALA A 57 13.68 -21.93 14.45
N GLY A 58 13.92 -20.61 14.52
CA GLY A 58 15.07 -19.97 13.89
C GLY A 58 15.06 -20.04 12.36
N ILE A 59 13.90 -20.05 11.74
CA ILE A 59 13.78 -20.15 10.28
C ILE A 59 13.83 -18.75 9.68
N GLU A 60 14.79 -18.51 8.80
CA GLU A 60 14.92 -17.29 8.01
C GLU A 60 15.19 -17.69 6.56
N THR A 61 14.32 -17.27 5.65
CA THR A 61 14.46 -17.54 4.23
C THR A 61 14.29 -16.28 3.41
N THR A 62 15.01 -16.20 2.28
CA THR A 62 14.86 -15.07 1.35
C THR A 62 13.60 -15.26 0.52
N GLY A 63 12.83 -14.18 0.38
CA GLY A 63 11.62 -14.16 -0.40
C GLY A 63 10.36 -14.11 0.46
N SER A 64 9.24 -13.79 -0.16
CA SER A 64 7.94 -13.74 0.48
C SER A 64 7.33 -15.14 0.62
N LEU A 65 6.50 -15.33 1.65
CA LEU A 65 5.71 -16.54 1.80
C LEU A 65 4.76 -16.74 0.62
N PHE A 66 4.14 -15.66 0.17
CA PHE A 66 3.19 -15.70 -0.95
C PHE A 66 3.92 -15.38 -2.25
N THR A 67 3.84 -16.32 -3.20
CA THR A 67 4.55 -16.24 -4.49
C THR A 67 3.62 -15.96 -5.66
N THR A 68 2.43 -15.39 -5.38
CA THR A 68 1.48 -14.98 -6.41
C THR A 68 2.01 -13.79 -7.20
N PRO A 69 1.58 -13.60 -8.47
CA PRO A 69 1.98 -12.43 -9.25
C PRO A 69 1.56 -11.12 -8.60
N GLU A 70 0.39 -11.08 -7.97
CA GLU A 70 -0.09 -9.89 -7.27
C GLU A 70 0.60 -9.76 -5.92
N HIS A 71 1.09 -8.55 -5.62
CA HIS A 71 1.83 -8.28 -4.39
C HIS A 71 1.71 -6.82 -4.01
N TYR A 72 1.89 -6.53 -2.73
CA TYR A 72 1.91 -5.15 -2.27
C TYR A 72 3.22 -4.47 -2.65
N SER A 73 3.12 -3.30 -3.28
CA SER A 73 4.28 -2.52 -3.71
C SER A 73 4.41 -1.19 -2.97
N GLY A 74 3.44 -0.84 -2.15
CA GLY A 74 3.45 0.38 -1.36
C GLY A 74 2.17 0.54 -0.57
N PHE A 75 2.05 1.67 0.11
CA PHE A 75 0.85 1.93 0.91
C PHE A 75 0.72 3.40 1.26
N TRP A 76 -0.50 3.79 1.60
CA TRP A 76 -0.80 5.03 2.32
C TRP A 76 -1.44 4.66 3.65
N ILE A 77 -1.01 5.32 4.72
CA ILE A 77 -1.72 5.30 5.99
C ILE A 77 -2.39 6.66 6.14
N VAL A 78 -3.70 6.66 6.33
CA VAL A 78 -4.50 7.88 6.36
C VAL A 78 -5.40 7.92 7.59
N ASN A 79 -5.68 9.12 8.06
CA ASN A 79 -6.78 9.38 8.98
C ASN A 79 -7.97 9.89 8.18
N ALA A 80 -9.13 9.28 8.39
CA ALA A 80 -10.37 9.68 7.75
C ALA A 80 -11.46 9.87 8.80
N GLU A 81 -12.42 10.73 8.49
CA GLU A 81 -13.55 11.00 9.38
C GLU A 81 -14.56 9.86 9.39
N SER A 82 -14.58 9.08 8.30
CA SER A 82 -15.52 7.96 8.11
C SER A 82 -14.93 6.94 7.16
N GLU A 83 -15.53 5.75 7.13
CA GLU A 83 -15.17 4.73 6.15
C GLU A 83 -15.49 5.19 4.72
N VAL A 84 -16.59 5.93 4.54
CA VAL A 84 -16.95 6.47 3.22
C VAL A 84 -15.86 7.41 2.71
N GLN A 85 -15.31 8.27 3.55
CA GLN A 85 -14.19 9.13 3.17
C GLN A 85 -12.94 8.32 2.84
N ALA A 86 -12.64 7.29 3.64
CA ALA A 86 -11.50 6.42 3.38
C ALA A 86 -11.62 5.69 2.04
N ILE A 87 -12.81 5.23 1.68
CA ILE A 87 -13.08 4.62 0.38
C ILE A 87 -12.84 5.62 -0.75
N THR A 88 -13.24 6.87 -0.58
CA THR A 88 -12.97 7.93 -1.55
C THR A 88 -11.46 8.13 -1.72
N PHE A 89 -10.70 8.17 -0.63
CA PHE A 89 -9.24 8.25 -0.70
C PHE A 89 -8.64 7.06 -1.44
N ALA A 90 -9.12 5.85 -1.16
CA ALA A 90 -8.62 4.64 -1.82
C ALA A 90 -8.92 4.68 -3.33
N ARG A 91 -10.11 5.12 -3.70
CA ARG A 91 -10.49 5.28 -5.12
C ARG A 91 -9.59 6.28 -5.83
N ASP A 92 -9.35 7.43 -5.21
CA ASP A 92 -8.48 8.47 -5.77
C ASP A 92 -7.03 8.00 -5.86
N GLY A 93 -6.55 7.27 -4.85
CA GLY A 93 -5.21 6.72 -4.84
C GLY A 93 -5.00 5.68 -5.94
N SER A 94 -5.99 4.81 -6.15
CA SER A 94 -5.96 3.83 -7.23
C SER A 94 -5.88 4.50 -8.60
N ALA A 95 -6.67 5.54 -8.80
CA ALA A 95 -6.63 6.31 -10.05
C ALA A 95 -5.27 6.99 -10.23
N ALA A 96 -4.72 7.58 -9.16
CA ALA A 96 -3.44 8.29 -9.23
C ALA A 96 -2.27 7.35 -9.57
N CYS A 97 -2.20 6.19 -8.94
CA CYS A 97 -1.09 5.25 -9.16
C CYS A 97 -1.36 4.24 -10.29
N ASN A 98 -2.57 4.26 -10.86
CA ASN A 98 -2.99 3.36 -11.93
C ASN A 98 -2.77 1.89 -11.58
N ARG A 99 -3.09 1.54 -10.33
CA ARG A 99 -2.99 0.18 -9.80
C ARG A 99 -4.19 -0.14 -8.94
N LYS A 100 -4.45 -1.43 -8.73
CA LYS A 100 -5.43 -1.85 -7.73
C LYS A 100 -4.94 -1.47 -6.34
N VAL A 101 -5.88 -1.17 -5.46
CA VAL A 101 -5.59 -0.91 -4.05
C VAL A 101 -6.55 -1.71 -3.17
N GLU A 102 -6.14 -1.93 -1.94
CA GLU A 102 -6.95 -2.61 -0.95
C GLU A 102 -6.96 -1.76 0.32
N LEU A 103 -8.15 -1.44 0.78
CA LEU A 103 -8.36 -0.61 1.97
C LEU A 103 -8.65 -1.51 3.17
N ARG A 104 -7.96 -1.27 4.27
CA ARG A 104 -8.26 -1.94 5.55
C ARG A 104 -8.27 -0.95 6.68
N PRO A 105 -9.30 -0.98 7.56
CA PRO A 105 -9.26 -0.20 8.79
C PRO A 105 -8.23 -0.77 9.75
N PHE A 106 -7.61 0.11 10.52
CA PHE A 106 -6.79 -0.32 11.65
C PHE A 106 -7.70 -0.84 12.77
N LEU A 107 -7.19 -1.76 13.56
CA LEU A 107 -7.83 -2.17 14.81
C LEU A 107 -7.67 -1.03 15.82
N GLY A 108 -8.76 -0.63 16.42
CA GLY A 108 -8.77 0.47 17.38
C GLY A 108 -8.66 1.82 16.73
#